data_484e7942254c4b47083f59ab39d59e32
#
_entry.id   484e7942254c4b47083f59ab39d59e32
#
_cell.length_a   1.000
_cell.length_b   1.000
_cell.length_c   1.000
_cell.angle_alpha   90.00
_cell.angle_beta   90.00
_cell.angle_gamma   90.00
#
_symmetry.space_group_name_H-M   'P 1'
#
loop_
_entity.id
_entity.type
_entity.pdbx_description
1 polymer ?
#
loop_
_entity_poly.entity_id
_entity_poly.type
_entity_poly.pdbx_seq_one_letter_code
_entity_poly.pdbx_strand_id
1 'polypeptide(L)'
;SAAVFDEMREGARVSIGGDISLRLFHRPPTPSHLAAFRAAGTVGQTAEMRTVARRDSRSALVELKAVDPVYPLYGTLRLDPPLTPSMVVADALDRRDGVWGAVVAKGLLAALKAEIGDTVTVGNHRFELRALIADEPDSTLRAFTLGPRMILALPALTGSELVAPGAQV
;
A
#
# COMPACT_ATOMS: atom_id res chain seq x y z
N SER A 1 0.44 -21.01 -2.26
CA SER A 1 1.37 -21.88 -1.56
C SER A 1 2.32 -21.08 -0.68
N ALA A 2 2.76 -21.63 0.44
CA ALA A 2 3.66 -20.99 1.40
C ALA A 2 4.98 -20.50 0.76
N ALA A 3 5.48 -21.15 -0.28
CA ALA A 3 6.70 -20.77 -1.01
C ALA A 3 6.61 -19.40 -1.69
N VAL A 4 5.42 -18.92 -2.05
CA VAL A 4 5.21 -17.59 -2.64
C VAL A 4 5.31 -16.50 -1.57
N PHE A 5 4.99 -16.82 -0.32
CA PHE A 5 5.07 -15.89 0.80
C PHE A 5 6.49 -15.76 1.37
N ASP A 6 7.34 -16.79 1.28
CA ASP A 6 8.73 -16.76 1.74
C ASP A 6 9.62 -15.83 0.89
N GLU A 7 9.25 -15.57 -0.38
CA GLU A 7 9.95 -14.61 -1.24
C GLU A 7 9.42 -13.18 -1.10
N MET A 8 8.31 -12.99 -0.36
CA MET A 8 7.78 -11.67 -0.07
C MET A 8 8.65 -10.96 0.96
N ARG A 9 9.45 -10.02 0.49
CA ARG A 9 10.16 -9.11 1.39
C ARG A 9 9.15 -8.13 1.97
N GLU A 10 8.54 -8.51 3.07
CA GLU A 10 7.72 -7.63 3.87
C GLU A 10 8.61 -6.60 4.54
N GLY A 11 8.35 -5.33 4.29
CA GLY A 11 9.03 -4.23 4.95
C GLY A 11 8.02 -3.28 5.56
N ALA A 12 8.08 -3.08 6.87
CA ALA A 12 7.38 -1.98 7.51
C ALA A 12 8.31 -0.78 7.60
N ARG A 13 7.83 0.38 7.15
CA ARG A 13 8.55 1.63 7.25
C ARG A 13 7.81 2.56 8.20
N VAL A 14 8.53 3.07 9.18
CA VAL A 14 8.07 4.14 10.06
C VAL A 14 8.87 5.39 9.72
N SER A 15 8.18 6.45 9.34
CA SER A 15 8.82 7.73 9.04
C SER A 15 8.41 8.76 10.09
N ILE A 16 9.36 9.50 10.60
CA ILE A 16 9.14 10.62 11.50
C ILE A 16 9.23 11.91 10.69
N GLY A 17 8.38 12.86 11.05
CA GLY A 17 8.37 14.19 10.45
C GLY A 17 9.75 14.84 10.49
N GLY A 18 10.54 14.73 9.44
CA GLY A 18 11.93 15.12 9.34
C GLY A 18 12.75 14.04 8.62
N ASP A 19 13.98 13.88 8.89
CA ASP A 19 14.92 13.09 8.11
C ASP A 19 15.11 11.66 8.58
N ILE A 20 14.29 11.14 9.51
CA ILE A 20 14.48 9.81 10.08
C ILE A 20 13.41 8.86 9.59
N SER A 21 13.82 7.85 8.85
CA SER A 21 12.97 6.70 8.53
C SER A 21 13.61 5.41 9.05
N LEU A 22 12.83 4.63 9.79
CA LEU A 22 13.23 3.31 10.24
C LEU A 22 12.53 2.27 9.36
N ARG A 23 13.30 1.43 8.71
CA ARG A 23 12.78 0.30 7.95
C ARG A 23 12.93 -0.96 8.79
N LEU A 24 11.80 -1.54 9.18
CA LEU A 24 11.74 -2.80 9.90
C LEU A 24 11.43 -3.92 8.90
N PHE A 25 12.29 -4.93 8.88
CA PHE A 25 12.08 -6.13 8.08
C PHE A 25 11.43 -7.21 8.95
N HIS A 26 10.37 -7.82 8.47
CA HIS A 26 9.69 -8.97 9.07
C HIS A 26 8.97 -8.76 10.41
N ARG A 27 8.93 -7.55 10.95
CA ARG A 27 8.20 -7.26 12.20
C ARG A 27 7.46 -5.93 12.12
N PRO A 28 6.21 -5.86 12.56
CA PRO A 28 5.58 -4.57 12.81
C PRO A 28 6.30 -3.83 13.94
N PRO A 29 6.30 -2.49 13.95
CA PRO A 29 6.85 -1.72 15.05
C PRO A 29 6.11 -2.04 16.35
N THR A 30 6.83 -2.17 17.44
CA THR A 30 6.22 -2.40 18.76
C THR A 30 5.53 -1.11 19.26
N PRO A 31 4.54 -1.21 20.15
CA PRO A 31 3.90 -0.02 20.74
C PRO A 31 4.88 0.92 21.41
N SER A 32 5.94 0.41 22.02
CA SER A 32 7.00 1.22 22.65
C SER A 32 7.82 2.00 21.61
N HIS A 33 8.14 1.40 20.47
CA HIS A 33 8.80 2.10 19.38
C HIS A 33 7.93 3.24 18.84
N LEU A 34 6.63 2.98 18.63
CA LEU A 34 5.70 4.00 18.15
C LEU A 34 5.53 5.14 19.15
N ALA A 35 5.48 4.86 20.44
CA ALA A 35 5.40 5.88 21.48
C ALA A 35 6.63 6.79 21.50
N ALA A 36 7.84 6.21 21.40
CA ALA A 36 9.07 6.96 21.34
C ALA A 36 9.14 7.87 20.10
N PHE A 37 8.68 7.36 18.94
CA PHE A 37 8.65 8.14 17.71
C PHE A 37 7.60 9.25 17.74
N ARG A 38 6.41 8.99 18.30
CA ARG A 38 5.35 10.00 18.45
C ARG A 38 5.77 11.16 19.34
N ALA A 39 6.60 10.91 20.35
CA ALA A 39 7.18 11.96 21.17
C ALA A 39 8.13 12.88 20.39
N ALA A 40 8.71 12.40 19.29
CA ALA A 40 9.62 13.15 18.42
C ALA A 40 8.92 13.91 17.28
N GLY A 41 7.66 13.59 16.96
CA GLY A 41 6.91 14.25 15.90
C GLY A 41 5.78 13.42 15.31
N THR A 42 5.29 13.85 14.15
CA THR A 42 4.26 13.10 13.41
C THR A 42 4.85 11.81 12.84
N VAL A 43 4.21 10.69 13.12
CA VAL A 43 4.66 9.36 12.70
C VAL A 43 3.75 8.82 11.62
N GLY A 44 4.32 8.46 10.47
CA GLY A 44 3.65 7.72 9.42
C GLY A 44 4.12 6.27 9.37
N GLN A 45 3.18 5.36 9.18
CA GLN A 45 3.46 3.94 9.02
C GLN A 45 3.10 3.48 7.61
N THR A 46 3.99 2.73 7.00
CA THR A 46 3.75 2.05 5.73
C THR A 46 4.24 0.62 5.80
N ALA A 47 3.50 -0.28 5.17
CA ALA A 47 3.93 -1.65 4.94
C ALA A 47 4.10 -1.89 3.44
N GLU A 48 5.20 -2.48 3.03
CA GLU A 48 5.50 -2.77 1.64
C GLU A 48 5.71 -4.26 1.45
N MET A 49 5.07 -4.82 0.43
CA MET A 49 5.20 -6.24 0.11
C MET A 49 4.98 -6.46 -1.38
N ARG A 50 5.44 -7.59 -1.89
CA ARG A 50 5.08 -8.09 -3.20
C ARG A 50 3.99 -9.13 -3.07
N THR A 51 3.00 -9.02 -3.93
CA THR A 51 1.89 -9.97 -3.95
C THR A 51 1.31 -10.03 -5.36
N VAL A 52 0.28 -10.83 -5.53
CA VAL A 52 -0.41 -11.01 -6.80
C VAL A 52 -1.80 -10.37 -6.71
N ALA A 53 -2.08 -9.46 -7.63
CA ALA A 53 -3.43 -8.95 -7.87
C ALA A 53 -4.09 -9.78 -8.97
N ARG A 54 -5.37 -10.07 -8.82
CA ARG A 54 -6.14 -10.88 -9.76
C ARG A 54 -7.40 -10.17 -10.19
N ARG A 55 -7.74 -10.35 -11.45
CA ARG A 55 -9.01 -9.95 -12.02
C ARG A 55 -9.43 -10.99 -13.05
N ASP A 56 -10.57 -11.66 -12.80
CA ASP A 56 -11.05 -12.78 -13.62
C ASP A 56 -9.96 -13.89 -13.74
N SER A 57 -9.58 -14.24 -14.96
CA SER A 57 -8.51 -15.21 -15.24
C SER A 57 -7.11 -14.61 -15.28
N ARG A 58 -6.96 -13.30 -15.07
CA ARG A 58 -5.69 -12.59 -15.15
C ARG A 58 -5.09 -12.38 -13.77
N SER A 59 -3.78 -12.42 -13.72
CA SER A 59 -3.01 -12.11 -12.53
C SER A 59 -1.79 -11.29 -12.88
N ALA A 60 -1.36 -10.45 -11.96
CA ALA A 60 -0.15 -9.64 -12.10
C ALA A 60 0.56 -9.52 -10.76
N LEU A 61 1.89 -9.60 -10.78
CA LEU A 61 2.71 -9.27 -9.62
C LEU A 61 2.64 -7.77 -9.39
N VAL A 62 2.36 -7.38 -8.14
CA VAL A 62 2.29 -5.97 -7.74
C VAL A 62 3.21 -5.68 -6.57
N GLU A 63 3.73 -4.47 -6.55
CA GLU A 63 4.34 -3.90 -5.36
C GLU A 63 3.28 -3.17 -4.54
N LEU A 64 2.85 -3.83 -3.47
CA LEU A 64 1.83 -3.31 -2.58
C LEU A 64 2.46 -2.39 -1.54
N LYS A 65 1.86 -1.21 -1.38
CA LYS A 65 2.18 -0.28 -0.31
C LYS A 65 0.91 0.03 0.48
N ALA A 66 0.85 -0.44 1.70
CA ALA A 66 -0.23 -0.11 2.61
C ALA A 66 0.18 1.08 3.46
N VAL A 67 -0.67 2.08 3.54
CA VAL A 67 -0.37 3.37 4.16
C VAL A 67 -1.39 3.72 5.23
N ASP A 68 -0.94 4.43 6.24
CA ASP A 68 -1.83 5.02 7.24
C ASP A 68 -2.45 6.34 6.75
N PRO A 69 -3.42 6.92 7.49
CA PRO A 69 -4.13 8.11 7.04
C PRO A 69 -3.27 9.37 6.88
N VAL A 70 -2.07 9.42 7.45
CA VAL A 70 -1.19 10.59 7.34
C VAL A 70 -0.28 10.56 6.10
N TYR A 71 -0.34 9.50 5.31
CA TYR A 71 0.44 9.39 4.08
C TYR A 71 -0.07 10.35 2.98
N PRO A 72 0.79 10.97 2.21
CA PRO A 72 2.24 11.03 2.38
C PRO A 72 2.65 12.07 3.44
N LEU A 73 3.62 11.73 4.30
CA LEU A 73 4.14 12.68 5.29
C LEU A 73 4.83 13.87 4.63
N TYR A 74 5.51 13.61 3.51
CA TYR A 74 6.21 14.60 2.71
C TYR A 74 5.85 14.45 1.26
N GLY A 75 5.96 15.57 0.54
CA GLY A 75 5.62 15.61 -0.86
C GLY A 75 4.12 15.40 -1.10
N THR A 76 3.77 15.15 -2.34
CA THR A 76 2.39 14.99 -2.77
C THR A 76 2.26 13.74 -3.62
N LEU A 77 1.32 12.88 -3.27
CA LEU A 77 0.87 11.81 -4.16
C LEU A 77 -0.10 12.43 -5.18
N ARG A 78 0.27 12.39 -6.44
CA ARG A 78 -0.58 12.89 -7.52
C ARG A 78 -1.37 11.74 -8.12
N LEU A 79 -2.68 11.91 -8.19
CA LEU A 79 -3.62 10.93 -8.70
C LEU A 79 -4.30 11.45 -9.99
N ASP A 80 -4.78 10.49 -10.79
CA ASP A 80 -5.61 10.73 -11.94
C ASP A 80 -6.85 9.78 -11.87
N PRO A 81 -8.08 10.30 -11.70
CA PRO A 81 -8.43 11.71 -11.56
C PRO A 81 -7.86 12.34 -10.28
N PRO A 82 -7.54 13.64 -10.31
CA PRO A 82 -6.96 14.33 -9.17
C PRO A 82 -7.94 14.40 -8.00
N LEU A 83 -7.37 14.40 -6.78
CA LEU A 83 -8.14 14.68 -5.58
C LEU A 83 -8.65 16.13 -5.59
N THR A 84 -9.85 16.33 -5.09
CA THR A 84 -10.34 17.69 -4.83
C THR A 84 -9.52 18.34 -3.71
N PRO A 85 -9.44 19.68 -3.63
CA PRO A 85 -8.62 20.36 -2.64
C PRO A 85 -8.92 20.01 -1.18
N SER A 86 -10.14 19.54 -0.89
CA SER A 86 -10.56 19.13 0.45
C SER A 86 -10.30 17.65 0.76
N MET A 87 -9.85 16.87 -0.21
CA MET A 87 -9.63 15.43 -0.05
C MET A 87 -8.15 15.14 0.19
N VAL A 88 -7.89 14.15 1.02
CA VAL A 88 -6.56 13.55 1.21
C VAL A 88 -6.50 12.15 0.59
N VAL A 89 -5.31 11.60 0.45
CA VAL A 89 -5.12 10.26 -0.13
C VAL A 89 -5.96 9.19 0.58
N ALA A 90 -6.08 9.29 1.91
CA ALA A 90 -6.89 8.38 2.70
C ALA A 90 -8.35 8.31 2.23
N ASP A 91 -8.90 9.40 1.71
CA ASP A 91 -10.28 9.43 1.20
C ASP A 91 -10.46 8.56 -0.05
N ALA A 92 -9.44 8.49 -0.90
CA ALA A 92 -9.44 7.60 -2.07
C ALA A 92 -9.31 6.13 -1.68
N LEU A 93 -8.67 5.85 -0.55
CA LEU A 93 -8.42 4.49 -0.06
C LEU A 93 -9.50 3.98 0.89
N ASP A 94 -10.43 4.83 1.27
CA ASP A 94 -11.43 4.55 2.29
C ASP A 94 -12.38 3.41 1.88
N ARG A 95 -12.95 2.76 2.88
CA ARG A 95 -13.93 1.70 2.69
C ARG A 95 -15.29 2.30 2.32
N ARG A 96 -15.82 1.89 1.16
CA ARG A 96 -17.13 2.30 0.68
C ARG A 96 -17.94 1.07 0.30
N ASP A 97 -19.17 0.98 0.82
CA ASP A 97 -20.07 -0.17 0.57
C ASP A 97 -19.40 -1.54 0.83
N GLY A 98 -18.58 -1.59 1.87
CA GLY A 98 -17.87 -2.80 2.25
C GLY A 98 -16.60 -3.12 1.45
N VAL A 99 -16.24 -2.28 0.48
CA VAL A 99 -15.07 -2.47 -0.39
C VAL A 99 -14.04 -1.36 -0.16
N TRP A 100 -12.79 -1.75 0.09
CA TRP A 100 -11.68 -0.80 0.22
C TRP A 100 -11.25 -0.27 -1.15
N GLY A 101 -10.80 0.97 -1.19
CA GLY A 101 -10.24 1.57 -2.38
C GLY A 101 -8.76 1.26 -2.56
N ALA A 102 -8.29 1.34 -3.79
CA ALA A 102 -6.88 1.30 -4.14
C ALA A 102 -6.57 2.31 -5.23
N VAL A 103 -5.35 2.83 -5.20
CA VAL A 103 -4.80 3.62 -6.30
C VAL A 103 -3.61 2.85 -6.89
N VAL A 104 -3.50 2.84 -8.20
CA VAL A 104 -2.62 1.92 -8.91
C VAL A 104 -1.81 2.60 -10.00
N ALA A 105 -0.65 2.05 -10.30
CA ALA A 105 0.11 2.44 -11.47
C ALA A 105 -0.60 1.98 -12.74
N LYS A 106 -0.45 2.75 -13.82
CA LYS A 106 -1.06 2.47 -15.12
C LYS A 106 -0.75 1.07 -15.66
N GLY A 107 0.45 0.55 -15.38
CA GLY A 107 0.87 -0.78 -15.81
C GLY A 107 0.00 -1.90 -15.26
N LEU A 108 -0.61 -1.73 -14.09
CA LEU A 108 -1.50 -2.72 -13.52
C LEU A 108 -2.80 -2.83 -14.31
N LEU A 109 -3.36 -1.71 -14.76
CA LEU A 109 -4.56 -1.72 -15.59
C LEU A 109 -4.32 -2.49 -16.89
N ALA A 110 -3.18 -2.26 -17.53
CA ALA A 110 -2.81 -2.98 -18.76
C ALA A 110 -2.63 -4.49 -18.50
N ALA A 111 -1.95 -4.87 -17.43
CA ALA A 111 -1.67 -6.27 -17.10
C ALA A 111 -2.95 -7.06 -16.80
N LEU A 112 -3.93 -6.45 -16.13
CA LEU A 112 -5.19 -7.09 -15.74
C LEU A 112 -6.34 -6.81 -16.71
N LYS A 113 -6.12 -6.02 -17.76
CA LYS A 113 -7.17 -5.47 -18.64
C LYS A 113 -8.31 -4.85 -17.83
N ALA A 114 -7.92 -4.07 -16.82
CA ALA A 114 -8.81 -3.38 -15.91
C ALA A 114 -8.92 -1.90 -16.23
N GLU A 115 -9.98 -1.29 -15.75
CA GLU A 115 -10.24 0.14 -15.82
C GLU A 115 -10.50 0.69 -14.43
N ILE A 116 -10.38 2.01 -14.26
CA ILE A 116 -10.79 2.68 -13.02
C ILE A 116 -12.29 2.42 -12.79
N GLY A 117 -12.63 2.02 -11.57
CA GLY A 117 -13.95 1.55 -11.18
C GLY A 117 -14.09 0.03 -11.11
N ASP A 118 -13.18 -0.71 -11.73
CA ASP A 118 -13.14 -2.17 -11.64
C ASP A 118 -12.65 -2.62 -10.26
N THR A 119 -12.98 -3.86 -9.92
CA THR A 119 -12.55 -4.52 -8.69
C THR A 119 -11.46 -5.55 -8.99
N VAL A 120 -10.43 -5.56 -8.17
CA VAL A 120 -9.37 -6.57 -8.19
C VAL A 120 -9.29 -7.28 -6.85
N THR A 121 -8.77 -8.49 -6.85
CA THR A 121 -8.57 -9.30 -5.65
C THR A 121 -7.10 -9.38 -5.31
N VAL A 122 -6.76 -9.10 -4.07
CA VAL A 122 -5.42 -9.28 -3.49
C VAL A 122 -5.57 -10.14 -2.24
N GLY A 123 -4.90 -11.29 -2.21
CA GLY A 123 -5.19 -12.29 -1.18
C GLY A 123 -6.64 -12.75 -1.26
N ASN A 124 -7.38 -12.59 -0.17
CA ASN A 124 -8.81 -12.89 -0.08
C ASN A 124 -9.70 -11.63 -0.04
N HIS A 125 -9.13 -10.44 -0.28
CA HIS A 125 -9.84 -9.17 -0.23
C HIS A 125 -9.99 -8.55 -1.61
N ARG A 126 -11.15 -7.89 -1.81
CA ARG A 126 -11.43 -7.12 -3.02
C ARG A 126 -11.16 -5.64 -2.79
N PHE A 127 -10.62 -5.00 -3.82
CA PHE A 127 -10.32 -3.57 -3.84
C PHE A 127 -10.89 -2.94 -5.10
N GLU A 128 -11.53 -1.80 -4.94
CA GLU A 128 -11.97 -0.99 -6.07
C GLU A 128 -10.83 -0.08 -6.54
N LEU A 129 -10.54 -0.12 -7.83
CA LEU A 129 -9.54 0.75 -8.46
C LEU A 129 -10.13 2.15 -8.62
N ARG A 130 -9.66 3.13 -7.85
CA ARG A 130 -10.28 4.46 -7.79
C ARG A 130 -9.55 5.55 -8.54
N ALA A 131 -8.24 5.43 -8.68
CA ALA A 131 -7.43 6.38 -9.43
C ALA A 131 -6.10 5.77 -9.86
N LEU A 132 -5.47 6.39 -10.85
CA LEU A 132 -4.09 6.12 -11.23
C LEU A 132 -3.13 6.93 -10.37
N ILE A 133 -1.99 6.35 -10.07
CA ILE A 133 -0.85 7.07 -9.51
C ILE A 133 -0.16 7.80 -10.65
N ALA A 134 -0.26 9.13 -10.66
CA ALA A 134 0.43 9.97 -11.64
C ALA A 134 1.86 10.30 -11.20
N ASP A 135 2.05 10.48 -9.90
CA ASP A 135 3.36 10.74 -9.30
C ASP A 135 3.36 10.33 -7.83
N GLU A 136 4.45 9.73 -7.38
CA GLU A 136 4.65 9.26 -6.00
C GLU A 136 5.89 9.95 -5.41
N PRO A 137 5.79 10.58 -4.22
CA PRO A 137 6.90 11.34 -3.66
C PRO A 137 8.17 10.52 -3.40
N ASP A 138 8.03 9.22 -3.21
CA ASP A 138 9.14 8.31 -2.91
C ASP A 138 9.70 7.60 -4.14
N SER A 139 9.24 7.93 -5.35
CA SER A 139 9.55 7.15 -6.57
C SER A 139 10.98 7.29 -7.05
N THR A 140 11.67 8.38 -6.70
CA THR A 140 13.03 8.69 -7.19
C THR A 140 14.10 7.70 -6.73
N LEU A 141 13.84 6.93 -5.68
CA LEU A 141 14.76 5.91 -5.16
C LEU A 141 14.50 4.50 -5.70
N ARG A 142 13.53 4.35 -6.60
CA ARG A 142 13.06 3.04 -7.07
C ARG A 142 13.38 2.79 -8.53
N ALA A 143 14.66 2.78 -8.86
CA ALA A 143 15.12 2.42 -10.21
C ALA A 143 14.82 0.96 -10.61
N PHE A 144 14.37 0.12 -9.67
CA PHE A 144 14.14 -1.32 -9.88
C PHE A 144 12.85 -1.79 -9.20
N THR A 145 11.71 -1.41 -9.76
CA THR A 145 10.44 -2.01 -9.36
C THR A 145 10.18 -3.27 -10.18
N LEU A 146 9.91 -4.39 -9.52
CA LEU A 146 9.62 -5.67 -10.16
C LEU A 146 8.13 -5.85 -10.53
N GLY A 147 7.34 -4.81 -10.38
CA GLY A 147 5.92 -4.81 -10.72
C GLY A 147 5.29 -3.44 -10.53
N PRO A 148 4.10 -3.23 -11.09
CA PRO A 148 3.38 -1.97 -10.92
C PRO A 148 2.99 -1.76 -9.45
N ARG A 149 2.98 -0.48 -9.04
CA ARG A 149 2.61 -0.05 -7.69
C ARG A 149 1.09 -0.15 -7.48
N MET A 150 0.70 -0.62 -6.30
CA MET A 150 -0.65 -0.56 -5.78
C MET A 150 -0.60 -0.02 -4.35
N ILE A 151 -1.32 1.06 -4.08
CA ILE A 151 -1.40 1.68 -2.75
C ILE A 151 -2.79 1.45 -2.20
N LEU A 152 -2.86 1.02 -0.95
CA LEU A 152 -4.09 0.81 -0.22
C LEU A 152 -3.97 1.23 1.25
N ALA A 153 -5.07 1.29 1.96
CA ALA A 153 -5.08 1.66 3.37
C ALA A 153 -4.54 0.54 4.25
N LEU A 154 -3.68 0.89 5.20
CA LEU A 154 -3.11 -0.08 6.15
C LEU A 154 -4.17 -0.92 6.88
N PRO A 155 -5.31 -0.36 7.34
CA PRO A 155 -6.39 -1.15 7.93
C PRO A 155 -6.98 -2.23 7.02
N ALA A 156 -6.89 -2.06 5.69
CA ALA A 156 -7.39 -3.05 4.74
C ALA A 156 -6.59 -4.36 4.75
N LEU A 157 -5.37 -4.36 5.28
CA LEU A 157 -4.56 -5.57 5.49
C LEU A 157 -4.93 -6.33 6.77
N THR A 158 -5.62 -5.69 7.69
CA THR A 158 -6.03 -6.31 8.96
C THR A 158 -7.03 -7.42 8.68
N GLY A 159 -6.73 -8.65 9.13
CA GLY A 159 -7.55 -9.82 8.85
C GLY A 159 -7.37 -10.42 7.46
N SER A 160 -6.47 -9.87 6.64
CA SER A 160 -6.04 -10.50 5.40
C SER A 160 -5.01 -11.60 5.67
N GLU A 161 -4.98 -12.61 4.81
CA GLU A 161 -3.94 -13.66 4.87
C GLU A 161 -2.53 -13.10 4.65
N LEU A 162 -2.42 -11.85 4.17
CA LEU A 162 -1.16 -11.18 3.90
C LEU A 162 -0.43 -10.75 5.18
N VAL A 163 -1.16 -10.52 6.28
CA VAL A 163 -0.61 -10.04 7.57
C VAL A 163 -1.21 -10.81 8.75
N ALA A 164 -1.62 -12.07 8.56
CA ALA A 164 -2.16 -12.86 9.66
C ALA A 164 -1.12 -13.07 10.76
N PRO A 165 -1.43 -12.80 12.04
CA PRO A 165 -0.58 -13.19 13.15
C PRO A 165 -0.43 -14.71 13.12
N GLY A 166 0.78 -15.22 12.91
CA GLY A 166 1.03 -16.65 12.79
C GLY A 166 1.37 -17.14 11.39
N ALA A 167 1.38 -16.32 10.37
CA ALA A 167 2.09 -16.60 9.12
C ALA A 167 3.61 -16.61 9.36
N GLN A 168 4.00 -17.19 10.48
CA GLN A 168 5.37 -17.56 10.77
C GLN A 168 5.54 -19.01 10.38
N VAL A 169 6.46 -19.22 9.54
CA VAL A 169 7.27 -20.43 9.65
C VAL A 169 8.69 -20.00 9.79
#